data_9f09e70c48cdfd37341e9f8d723285dd
#
_entry.id   9f09e70c48cdfd37341e9f8d723285dd
#
_cell.length_a   1.000
_cell.length_b   1.000
_cell.length_c   1.000
_cell.angle_alpha   90.00
_cell.angle_beta   90.00
_cell.angle_gamma   90.00
#
_symmetry.space_group_name_H-M   'P 1'
#
loop_
_entity.id
_entity.type
_entity.pdbx_description
1 polymer ?
#
loop_
_entity_poly.entity_id
_entity_poly.type
_entity_poly.pdbx_seq_one_letter_code
_entity_poly.pdbx_strand_id
1 'polypeptide(L)'
;MCSRPIPFSARRAAPCLLALLPACLPASAWAQSDALQIYARLNVGLEAMQRDAADGGRHSVTRLSNYRSVLGLRGSEALGAGTRLLFQVEGTLSPDTGAGAIAARDTRIGLEGAWGTLFAGNWTTPYNSATSGLDPFYPTTAGYMSIMGNGSASNADNVTDTASFDRRQKNSLHYWTPDWRGLSLRLAHGFNEERPPDGARPALDSGALLFERGPLFASLGHERHRDYQGPGRTDRGTRLALAYRLKDTRLAVIGERLDYQARSGSLRRDAWYVSATHQMGAHALRLGVAKAQDGKGDAVSNIGFAAAGPDTGALHATIGYDVALSKRTSLFAFHTRIHNDARAGVDFAINGLNPGLAPETGAKLRGTALGVRHAF
;
A
#
# COMPACT_ATOMS: atom_id res chain seq x y z
N MET A 1 -77.98 -20.67 37.27
CA MET A 1 -78.14 -19.25 37.01
C MET A 1 -77.38 -18.93 35.71
N CYS A 2 -78.13 -18.40 34.75
CA CYS A 2 -77.76 -18.24 33.35
C CYS A 2 -76.55 -17.30 33.10
N SER A 3 -75.62 -17.73 32.28
CA SER A 3 -74.65 -16.90 31.61
C SER A 3 -74.98 -16.86 30.09
N ARG A 4 -75.25 -15.70 29.58
CA ARG A 4 -75.52 -15.43 28.14
C ARG A 4 -74.28 -15.36 27.36
N PRO A 5 -74.18 -15.85 26.10
CA PRO A 5 -73.02 -15.72 25.25
C PRO A 5 -73.08 -14.38 24.44
N ILE A 6 -71.93 -13.76 24.23
CA ILE A 6 -71.72 -12.56 23.40
C ILE A 6 -71.53 -12.99 21.94
N PRO A 7 -72.19 -12.37 20.95
CA PRO A 7 -72.03 -12.81 19.57
C PRO A 7 -70.70 -12.20 18.91
N PHE A 8 -69.96 -13.11 18.32
CA PHE A 8 -68.81 -12.77 17.44
C PHE A 8 -69.30 -12.22 16.10
N SER A 9 -68.99 -10.98 15.78
CA SER A 9 -69.19 -10.40 14.44
C SER A 9 -68.07 -10.83 13.49
N ALA A 10 -68.41 -11.60 12.48
CA ALA A 10 -67.51 -12.01 11.42
C ALA A 10 -67.18 -10.80 10.51
N ARG A 11 -65.96 -10.30 10.54
CA ARG A 11 -65.44 -9.41 9.51
C ARG A 11 -65.03 -10.25 8.32
N ARG A 12 -65.62 -9.98 7.17
CA ARG A 12 -65.25 -10.57 5.87
C ARG A 12 -63.88 -10.09 5.46
N ALA A 13 -62.93 -11.03 5.34
CA ALA A 13 -61.65 -10.77 4.71
C ALA A 13 -61.80 -10.83 3.18
N ALA A 14 -61.45 -9.75 2.50
CA ALA A 14 -61.32 -9.72 1.05
C ALA A 14 -60.07 -10.48 0.59
N PRO A 15 -60.16 -11.31 -0.45
CA PRO A 15 -58.96 -12.00 -0.96
C PRO A 15 -58.12 -10.96 -1.77
N CYS A 16 -56.89 -10.71 -1.30
CA CYS A 16 -55.88 -10.09 -2.11
C CYS A 16 -55.43 -11.10 -3.20
N LEU A 17 -55.85 -10.85 -4.44
CA LEU A 17 -55.28 -11.53 -5.60
C LEU A 17 -53.82 -11.09 -5.77
N LEU A 18 -52.87 -11.89 -5.34
CA LEU A 18 -51.47 -11.77 -5.71
C LEU A 18 -51.34 -12.18 -7.19
N ALA A 19 -51.26 -11.21 -8.10
CA ALA A 19 -50.92 -11.50 -9.49
C ALA A 19 -49.48 -12.00 -9.55
N LEU A 20 -49.29 -13.30 -9.75
CA LEU A 20 -48.01 -13.89 -10.13
C LEU A 20 -47.66 -13.41 -11.55
N LEU A 21 -46.83 -12.39 -11.67
CA LEU A 21 -46.12 -12.08 -12.90
C LEU A 21 -45.14 -13.26 -13.16
N PRO A 22 -45.18 -13.91 -14.34
CA PRO A 22 -44.17 -14.87 -14.69
C PRO A 22 -42.86 -14.05 -14.83
N ALA A 23 -41.92 -14.28 -13.92
CA ALA A 23 -40.53 -13.84 -14.12
C ALA A 23 -39.99 -14.60 -15.32
N CYS A 24 -40.01 -13.96 -16.49
CA CYS A 24 -39.13 -14.35 -17.60
C CYS A 24 -37.70 -14.16 -17.11
N LEU A 25 -37.15 -15.22 -16.53
CA LEU A 25 -35.71 -15.32 -16.36
C LEU A 25 -35.11 -15.30 -17.78
N PRO A 26 -34.32 -14.27 -18.15
CA PRO A 26 -33.59 -14.34 -19.41
C PRO A 26 -32.73 -15.60 -19.36
N ALA A 27 -32.84 -16.44 -20.37
CA ALA A 27 -31.92 -17.54 -20.60
C ALA A 27 -30.51 -16.98 -20.41
N SER A 28 -29.76 -17.59 -19.50
CA SER A 28 -28.37 -17.24 -19.20
C SER A 28 -27.59 -17.23 -20.52
N ALA A 29 -27.49 -16.08 -21.16
CA ALA A 29 -26.38 -15.83 -22.06
C ALA A 29 -25.15 -16.00 -21.16
N TRP A 30 -24.42 -17.09 -21.35
CA TRP A 30 -23.09 -17.25 -20.76
C TRP A 30 -22.28 -16.08 -21.30
N ALA A 31 -22.20 -15.02 -20.48
CA ALA A 31 -21.39 -13.87 -20.82
C ALA A 31 -19.98 -14.40 -20.97
N GLN A 32 -19.47 -14.28 -22.17
CA GLN A 32 -18.12 -14.66 -22.50
C GLN A 32 -17.21 -13.82 -21.60
N SER A 33 -16.58 -14.43 -20.60
CA SER A 33 -15.62 -13.74 -19.74
C SER A 33 -14.51 -13.21 -20.63
N ASP A 34 -14.32 -11.89 -20.63
CA ASP A 34 -13.10 -11.31 -21.18
C ASP A 34 -11.93 -11.97 -20.45
N ALA A 35 -11.17 -12.76 -21.16
CA ALA A 35 -10.24 -13.79 -20.72
C ALA A 35 -9.70 -13.65 -19.28
N LEU A 36 -9.94 -14.68 -18.46
CA LEU A 36 -9.22 -14.87 -17.19
C LEU A 36 -7.71 -14.84 -17.46
N GLN A 37 -7.01 -13.92 -16.84
CA GLN A 37 -5.57 -13.75 -16.94
C GLN A 37 -4.88 -14.26 -15.69
N ILE A 38 -3.96 -15.20 -15.85
CA ILE A 38 -2.99 -15.60 -14.84
C ILE A 38 -1.74 -14.74 -15.05
N TYR A 39 -1.21 -14.19 -13.99
CA TYR A 39 0.04 -13.41 -14.04
C TYR A 39 0.90 -13.70 -12.82
N ALA A 40 2.21 -13.53 -12.97
CA ALA A 40 3.13 -13.58 -11.84
C ALA A 40 4.29 -12.60 -12.03
N ARG A 41 4.92 -12.24 -10.93
CA ARG A 41 6.22 -11.59 -10.88
C ARG A 41 7.08 -12.29 -9.86
N LEU A 42 8.14 -12.94 -10.31
CA LEU A 42 9.21 -13.47 -9.47
C LEU A 42 10.32 -12.42 -9.36
N ASN A 43 10.72 -12.07 -8.14
CA ASN A 43 11.71 -11.03 -7.88
C ASN A 43 12.56 -11.45 -6.68
N VAL A 44 13.75 -11.99 -6.95
CA VAL A 44 14.65 -12.54 -5.94
C VAL A 44 16.07 -12.04 -6.15
N GLY A 45 16.84 -11.95 -5.08
CA GLY A 45 18.24 -11.57 -5.15
C GLY A 45 19.05 -12.07 -3.99
N LEU A 46 20.34 -12.27 -4.24
CA LEU A 46 21.35 -12.51 -3.22
C LEU A 46 21.75 -11.15 -2.62
N GLU A 47 21.63 -11.02 -1.31
CA GLU A 47 21.97 -9.82 -0.55
C GLU A 47 23.14 -10.09 0.40
N ALA A 48 24.13 -9.18 0.40
CA ALA A 48 25.12 -9.04 1.45
C ALA A 48 24.80 -7.74 2.21
N MET A 49 24.32 -7.90 3.45
CA MET A 49 23.82 -6.79 4.27
C MET A 49 24.67 -6.67 5.54
N GLN A 50 24.84 -5.46 6.01
CA GLN A 50 25.61 -5.15 7.22
C GLN A 50 24.95 -4.02 8.01
N ARG A 51 24.99 -4.19 9.33
CA ARG A 51 24.67 -3.17 10.32
C ARG A 51 25.92 -2.90 11.16
N ASP A 52 26.32 -1.65 11.25
CA ASP A 52 27.31 -1.15 12.19
C ASP A 52 26.56 -0.44 13.31
N ALA A 53 26.59 -0.98 14.52
CA ALA A 53 25.93 -0.43 15.70
C ALA A 53 26.66 0.83 16.22
N ALA A 54 25.97 1.67 16.99
CA ALA A 54 26.55 2.90 17.53
C ALA A 54 27.69 2.61 18.54
N ASP A 55 27.63 1.47 19.23
CA ASP A 55 28.67 1.01 20.18
C ASP A 55 29.87 0.32 19.50
N GLY A 56 29.90 0.25 18.17
CA GLY A 56 30.95 -0.39 17.37
C GLY A 56 30.71 -1.86 17.07
N GLY A 57 29.63 -2.45 17.56
CA GLY A 57 29.21 -3.81 17.19
C GLY A 57 28.90 -3.92 15.69
N ARG A 58 29.24 -5.04 15.08
CA ARG A 58 28.97 -5.31 13.67
C ARG A 58 28.18 -6.59 13.49
N HIS A 59 27.10 -6.51 12.73
CA HIS A 59 26.33 -7.66 12.29
C HIS A 59 26.28 -7.71 10.77
N SER A 60 26.57 -8.89 10.19
CA SER A 60 26.52 -9.09 8.74
C SER A 60 25.73 -10.35 8.42
N VAL A 61 24.97 -10.30 7.34
CA VAL A 61 24.19 -11.42 6.82
C VAL A 61 24.29 -11.48 5.31
N THR A 62 24.48 -12.68 4.78
CA THR A 62 24.30 -12.98 3.35
C THR A 62 23.09 -13.88 3.24
N ARG A 63 22.13 -13.50 2.38
CA ARG A 63 20.85 -14.21 2.26
C ARG A 63 20.30 -14.15 0.84
N LEU A 64 19.48 -15.14 0.49
CA LEU A 64 18.57 -15.04 -0.64
C LEU A 64 17.32 -14.31 -0.16
N SER A 65 16.94 -13.24 -0.84
CA SER A 65 15.81 -12.39 -0.46
C SER A 65 14.74 -12.37 -1.54
N ASN A 66 13.50 -12.51 -1.10
CA ASN A 66 12.31 -12.28 -1.92
C ASN A 66 11.90 -10.80 -1.86
N TYR A 67 11.72 -10.18 -3.03
CA TYR A 67 11.29 -8.79 -3.14
C TYR A 67 9.83 -8.71 -3.56
N ARG A 68 8.95 -9.26 -2.70
CA ARG A 68 7.50 -9.27 -2.89
C ARG A 68 7.10 -9.90 -4.23
N SER A 69 7.56 -11.12 -4.50
CA SER A 69 7.07 -11.93 -5.59
C SER A 69 5.58 -12.21 -5.43
N VAL A 70 4.85 -12.30 -6.54
CA VAL A 70 3.40 -12.43 -6.57
C VAL A 70 2.96 -13.44 -7.60
N LEU A 71 1.82 -14.08 -7.34
CA LEU A 71 1.02 -14.83 -8.29
C LEU A 71 -0.41 -14.32 -8.20
N GLY A 72 -1.06 -14.05 -9.33
CA GLY A 72 -2.41 -13.52 -9.34
C GLY A 72 -3.26 -14.02 -10.50
N LEU A 73 -4.57 -13.88 -10.28
CA LEU A 73 -5.64 -14.09 -11.23
C LEU A 73 -6.43 -12.80 -11.34
N ARG A 74 -6.79 -12.38 -12.54
CA ARG A 74 -7.70 -11.25 -12.76
C ARG A 74 -8.55 -11.47 -13.98
N GLY A 75 -9.70 -10.85 -13.99
CA GLY A 75 -10.60 -10.89 -15.13
C GLY A 75 -11.70 -9.86 -15.02
N SER A 76 -12.52 -9.81 -16.06
CA SER A 76 -13.72 -8.98 -16.11
C SER A 76 -14.86 -9.73 -16.81
N GLU A 77 -16.10 -9.29 -16.56
CA GLU A 77 -17.32 -9.80 -17.18
C GLU A 77 -18.21 -8.63 -17.60
N ALA A 78 -18.61 -8.58 -18.85
CA ALA A 78 -19.54 -7.57 -19.34
C ALA A 78 -20.96 -7.82 -18.80
N LEU A 79 -21.52 -6.85 -18.07
CA LEU A 79 -22.88 -6.93 -17.49
C LEU A 79 -23.93 -6.21 -18.37
N GLY A 80 -23.51 -5.61 -19.49
CA GLY A 80 -24.38 -4.79 -20.35
C GLY A 80 -24.40 -3.32 -19.94
N ALA A 81 -25.05 -2.48 -20.75
CA ALA A 81 -25.19 -1.04 -20.54
C ALA A 81 -23.86 -0.31 -20.23
N GLY A 82 -22.73 -0.77 -20.79
CA GLY A 82 -21.42 -0.16 -20.56
C GLY A 82 -20.82 -0.44 -19.18
N THR A 83 -21.42 -1.36 -18.40
CA THR A 83 -20.92 -1.78 -17.09
C THR A 83 -20.27 -3.16 -17.17
N ARG A 84 -19.19 -3.36 -16.43
CA ARG A 84 -18.55 -4.66 -16.27
C ARG A 84 -18.15 -4.93 -14.83
N LEU A 85 -18.21 -6.19 -14.44
CA LEU A 85 -17.62 -6.69 -13.21
C LEU A 85 -16.12 -6.79 -13.39
N LEU A 86 -15.37 -6.45 -12.36
CA LEU A 86 -13.93 -6.68 -12.28
C LEU A 86 -13.64 -7.56 -11.07
N PHE A 87 -12.69 -8.46 -11.20
CA PHE A 87 -12.12 -9.18 -10.07
C PHE A 87 -10.62 -9.35 -10.21
N GLN A 88 -9.95 -9.44 -9.08
CA GLN A 88 -8.54 -9.79 -8.95
C GLN A 88 -8.30 -10.51 -7.64
N VAL A 89 -7.51 -11.57 -7.69
CA VAL A 89 -6.96 -12.25 -6.50
C VAL A 89 -5.45 -12.30 -6.67
N GLU A 90 -4.71 -11.61 -5.80
CA GLU A 90 -3.25 -11.60 -5.81
C GLU A 90 -2.72 -12.16 -4.50
N GLY A 91 -1.85 -13.18 -4.60
CA GLY A 91 -1.18 -13.82 -3.50
C GLY A 91 0.29 -13.44 -3.39
N THR A 92 0.86 -13.63 -2.21
CA THR A 92 2.32 -13.61 -2.01
C THR A 92 2.91 -14.95 -2.45
N LEU A 93 4.09 -14.89 -3.04
CA LEU A 93 4.90 -16.04 -3.39
C LEU A 93 6.33 -15.80 -2.89
N SER A 94 6.89 -16.73 -2.12
CA SER A 94 8.24 -16.63 -1.56
C SER A 94 9.13 -17.75 -2.11
N PRO A 95 9.75 -17.53 -3.28
CA PRO A 95 10.57 -18.57 -3.92
C PRO A 95 11.82 -18.96 -3.11
N ASP A 96 12.24 -18.07 -2.20
CA ASP A 96 13.37 -18.27 -1.28
C ASP A 96 13.05 -19.24 -0.13
N THR A 97 11.80 -19.30 0.31
CA THR A 97 11.39 -20.11 1.46
C THR A 97 10.34 -21.17 1.15
N GLY A 98 9.74 -21.12 -0.06
CA GLY A 98 8.61 -21.96 -0.43
C GLY A 98 7.28 -21.55 0.21
N ALA A 99 7.24 -20.43 0.94
CA ALA A 99 6.03 -19.91 1.55
C ALA A 99 5.17 -19.11 0.55
N GLY A 100 3.90 -18.90 0.93
CA GLY A 100 2.97 -18.09 0.17
C GLY A 100 1.63 -17.96 0.86
N ALA A 101 0.81 -17.02 0.40
CA ALA A 101 -0.55 -16.86 0.89
C ALA A 101 -1.45 -16.33 -0.24
N ILE A 102 -2.57 -17.01 -0.47
CA ILE A 102 -3.58 -16.59 -1.46
C ILE A 102 -4.28 -15.32 -0.93
N ALA A 103 -4.59 -14.39 -1.84
CA ALA A 103 -5.32 -13.15 -1.54
C ALA A 103 -4.65 -12.22 -0.51
N ALA A 104 -3.38 -12.44 -0.17
CA ALA A 104 -2.65 -11.60 0.79
C ALA A 104 -2.19 -10.25 0.21
N ARG A 105 -2.46 -10.00 -1.09
CA ARG A 105 -2.08 -8.78 -1.78
C ARG A 105 -3.30 -8.10 -2.42
N ASP A 106 -3.11 -7.36 -3.53
CA ASP A 106 -4.18 -6.60 -4.17
C ASP A 106 -5.29 -7.51 -4.70
N THR A 107 -6.30 -7.70 -3.87
CA THR A 107 -7.46 -8.58 -4.11
C THR A 107 -8.73 -7.75 -4.04
N ARG A 108 -9.57 -7.82 -5.07
CA ARG A 108 -10.79 -7.02 -5.18
C ARG A 108 -11.88 -7.69 -6.00
N ILE A 109 -13.10 -7.25 -5.75
CA ILE A 109 -14.25 -7.41 -6.63
C ILE A 109 -14.96 -6.07 -6.76
N GLY A 110 -15.44 -5.71 -7.95
CA GLY A 110 -16.07 -4.41 -8.15
C GLY A 110 -16.69 -4.23 -9.52
N LEU A 111 -17.21 -3.03 -9.74
CA LEU A 111 -17.87 -2.61 -10.96
C LEU A 111 -17.13 -1.44 -11.60
N GLU A 112 -17.08 -1.44 -12.92
CA GLU A 112 -16.50 -0.36 -13.72
C GLU A 112 -17.48 0.06 -14.80
N GLY A 113 -17.55 1.36 -15.07
CA GLY A 113 -18.37 1.96 -16.11
C GLY A 113 -17.89 3.35 -16.48
N ALA A 114 -18.69 4.09 -17.27
CA ALA A 114 -18.37 5.48 -17.63
C ALA A 114 -18.24 6.41 -16.41
N TRP A 115 -18.81 6.03 -15.28
CA TRP A 115 -18.73 6.73 -13.99
C TRP A 115 -17.44 6.46 -13.21
N GLY A 116 -16.61 5.54 -13.65
CA GLY A 116 -15.37 5.13 -12.99
C GLY A 116 -15.42 3.71 -12.46
N THR A 117 -14.63 3.41 -11.42
CA THR A 117 -14.50 2.07 -10.83
C THR A 117 -14.79 2.11 -9.33
N LEU A 118 -15.75 1.31 -8.87
CA LEU A 118 -16.06 1.07 -7.46
C LEU A 118 -15.74 -0.39 -7.13
N PHE A 119 -14.93 -0.63 -6.11
CA PHE A 119 -14.58 -1.99 -5.72
C PHE A 119 -14.31 -2.12 -4.22
N ALA A 120 -14.49 -3.32 -3.69
CA ALA A 120 -14.18 -3.69 -2.32
C ALA A 120 -13.11 -4.78 -2.28
N GLY A 121 -12.34 -4.81 -1.19
CA GLY A 121 -11.35 -5.86 -0.96
C GLY A 121 -10.19 -5.46 -0.06
N ASN A 122 -9.06 -6.14 -0.28
CA ASN A 122 -7.76 -5.84 0.30
C ASN A 122 -6.92 -5.15 -0.77
N TRP A 123 -6.67 -3.84 -0.63
CA TRP A 123 -6.04 -3.08 -1.72
C TRP A 123 -5.10 -2.00 -1.21
N THR A 124 -4.06 -1.71 -2.00
CA THR A 124 -3.13 -0.61 -1.75
C THR A 124 -3.88 0.72 -1.68
N THR A 125 -3.67 1.50 -0.60
CA THR A 125 -4.37 2.77 -0.40
C THR A 125 -4.04 3.79 -1.49
N PRO A 126 -4.96 4.72 -1.80
CA PRO A 126 -4.71 5.83 -2.72
C PRO A 126 -3.45 6.63 -2.37
N TYR A 127 -3.23 6.93 -1.09
CA TYR A 127 -2.05 7.63 -0.59
C TYR A 127 -0.75 6.94 -1.01
N ASN A 128 -0.63 5.63 -0.76
CA ASN A 128 0.55 4.85 -1.12
C ASN A 128 0.69 4.73 -2.64
N SER A 129 -0.39 4.33 -3.35
CA SER A 129 -0.35 4.07 -4.79
C SER A 129 -0.03 5.32 -5.62
N ALA A 130 -0.30 6.53 -5.09
CA ALA A 130 -0.01 7.80 -5.76
C ALA A 130 1.49 8.06 -5.98
N THR A 131 2.38 7.41 -5.22
CA THR A 131 3.82 7.69 -5.27
C THR A 131 4.72 6.48 -5.38
N SER A 132 4.23 5.27 -5.07
CA SER A 132 5.05 4.04 -5.09
C SER A 132 5.71 3.78 -6.46
N GLY A 133 5.08 4.17 -7.55
CA GLY A 133 5.64 4.09 -8.90
C GLY A 133 6.73 5.12 -9.23
N LEU A 134 7.02 6.06 -8.32
CA LEU A 134 8.10 7.04 -8.45
C LEU A 134 9.42 6.56 -7.81
N ASP A 135 9.36 5.48 -7.03
CA ASP A 135 10.55 4.83 -6.47
C ASP A 135 11.04 3.71 -7.40
N PRO A 136 12.19 3.88 -8.07
CA PRO A 136 12.72 2.85 -8.96
C PRO A 136 13.21 1.59 -8.23
N PHE A 137 13.29 1.61 -6.90
CA PHE A 137 13.71 0.49 -6.07
C PHE A 137 12.53 -0.25 -5.40
N TYR A 138 11.32 0.30 -5.49
CA TYR A 138 10.12 -0.39 -5.00
C TYR A 138 9.85 -1.66 -5.84
N PRO A 139 9.57 -2.83 -5.24
CA PRO A 139 9.43 -3.14 -3.81
C PRO A 139 10.64 -3.94 -3.26
N THR A 140 11.87 -3.45 -3.36
CA THR A 140 13.06 -4.14 -2.84
C THR A 140 13.46 -3.61 -1.45
N THR A 141 14.44 -4.26 -0.82
CA THR A 141 15.08 -3.78 0.42
C THR A 141 15.58 -2.34 0.30
N ALA A 142 15.98 -1.94 -0.91
CA ALA A 142 16.49 -0.60 -1.21
C ALA A 142 15.41 0.46 -1.42
N GLY A 143 14.13 0.12 -1.29
CA GLY A 143 13.00 1.02 -1.53
C GLY A 143 12.84 2.11 -0.47
N TYR A 144 12.29 3.26 -0.90
CA TYR A 144 12.14 4.47 -0.09
C TYR A 144 11.24 4.32 1.15
N MET A 145 10.47 3.23 1.25
CA MET A 145 9.49 3.03 2.32
C MET A 145 10.12 2.85 3.72
N SER A 146 11.42 2.65 3.82
CA SER A 146 12.14 2.74 5.10
C SER A 146 12.04 4.16 5.71
N ILE A 147 11.91 5.18 4.86
CA ILE A 147 11.71 6.58 5.24
C ILE A 147 10.28 7.02 4.97
N MET A 148 9.86 7.01 3.68
CA MET A 148 8.54 7.49 3.28
C MET A 148 7.46 6.53 3.77
N GLY A 149 6.38 7.07 4.35
CA GLY A 149 5.31 6.27 4.93
C GLY A 149 5.62 5.62 6.28
N ASN A 150 6.84 5.80 6.82
CA ASN A 150 7.24 5.27 8.13
C ASN A 150 7.16 3.74 8.23
N GLY A 151 7.85 3.05 7.35
CA GLY A 151 7.82 1.60 7.26
C GLY A 151 6.80 1.09 6.25
N SER A 152 6.44 -0.19 6.32
CA SER A 152 5.54 -0.80 5.35
C SER A 152 4.52 -1.72 6.01
N ALA A 153 3.24 -1.49 5.72
CA ALA A 153 2.08 -2.27 6.13
C ALA A 153 1.52 -3.02 4.92
N SER A 154 2.17 -4.13 4.54
CA SER A 154 1.91 -4.78 3.24
C SER A 154 0.60 -5.58 3.16
N ASN A 155 -0.05 -5.85 4.29
CA ASN A 155 -1.34 -6.55 4.39
C ASN A 155 -1.95 -6.30 5.78
N ALA A 156 -2.44 -5.09 6.03
CA ALA A 156 -2.83 -4.63 7.35
C ALA A 156 -4.34 -4.39 7.46
N ASP A 157 -4.89 -4.66 8.63
CA ASP A 157 -6.17 -4.16 9.11
C ASP A 157 -5.98 -2.85 9.89
N ASN A 158 -7.00 -2.35 10.58
CA ASN A 158 -6.89 -1.06 11.29
C ASN A 158 -6.18 -1.16 12.66
N VAL A 159 -5.72 -2.33 13.08
CA VAL A 159 -5.03 -2.54 14.37
C VAL A 159 -3.63 -3.11 14.22
N THR A 160 -3.21 -3.46 13.00
CA THR A 160 -1.86 -3.95 12.71
C THR A 160 -1.07 -2.92 11.91
N ASP A 161 0.24 -2.85 12.14
CA ASP A 161 1.15 -1.90 11.47
C ASP A 161 0.63 -0.45 11.49
N THR A 162 0.08 -0.02 12.63
CA THR A 162 -0.65 1.25 12.78
C THR A 162 0.21 2.49 12.56
N ALA A 163 1.54 2.34 12.58
CA ALA A 163 2.47 3.44 12.33
C ALA A 163 2.64 3.79 10.85
N SER A 164 2.38 2.85 9.95
CA SER A 164 2.74 3.00 8.54
C SER A 164 1.61 3.58 7.69
N PHE A 165 1.99 4.53 6.82
CA PHE A 165 1.18 5.08 5.73
C PHE A 165 1.54 4.47 4.36
N ASP A 166 2.52 3.58 4.28
CA ASP A 166 2.77 2.73 3.10
C ASP A 166 1.95 1.45 3.27
N ARG A 167 0.63 1.54 2.99
CA ARG A 167 -0.35 0.51 3.37
C ARG A 167 -1.02 -0.17 2.19
N ARG A 168 -1.32 -1.46 2.39
CA ARG A 168 -2.45 -2.17 1.78
C ARG A 168 -3.45 -2.45 2.88
N GLN A 169 -4.68 -1.95 2.69
CA GLN A 169 -5.74 -1.98 3.69
C GLN A 169 -6.73 -3.11 3.42
N LYS A 170 -6.91 -4.00 4.37
CA LYS A 170 -8.01 -4.99 4.40
C LYS A 170 -9.35 -4.29 4.61
N ASN A 171 -10.45 -4.98 4.30
CA ASN A 171 -11.82 -4.54 4.61
C ASN A 171 -12.07 -3.12 4.12
N SER A 172 -11.75 -2.85 2.84
CA SER A 172 -11.78 -1.49 2.29
C SER A 172 -12.65 -1.39 1.03
N LEU A 173 -13.30 -0.23 0.88
CA LEU A 173 -14.05 0.19 -0.30
C LEU A 173 -13.28 1.29 -1.01
N HIS A 174 -13.15 1.18 -2.31
CA HIS A 174 -12.41 2.11 -3.15
C HIS A 174 -13.28 2.66 -4.28
N TYR A 175 -13.09 3.93 -4.61
CA TYR A 175 -13.65 4.55 -5.79
C TYR A 175 -12.58 5.31 -6.57
N TRP A 176 -12.49 5.05 -7.87
CA TRP A 176 -11.59 5.73 -8.81
C TRP A 176 -12.41 6.41 -9.89
N THR A 177 -12.22 7.70 -10.07
CA THR A 177 -12.89 8.44 -11.15
C THR A 177 -12.34 8.02 -12.52
N PRO A 178 -13.09 8.24 -13.58
CA PRO A 178 -12.52 8.29 -14.92
C PRO A 178 -11.40 9.34 -15.00
N ASP A 179 -10.52 9.19 -15.96
CA ASP A 179 -9.54 10.23 -16.31
C ASP A 179 -10.27 11.40 -16.98
N TRP A 180 -10.02 12.60 -16.51
CA TRP A 180 -10.48 13.81 -17.13
C TRP A 180 -9.28 14.69 -17.54
N ARG A 181 -8.86 14.54 -18.80
CA ARG A 181 -7.73 15.27 -19.39
C ARG A 181 -6.41 15.15 -18.61
N GLY A 182 -6.16 13.97 -18.06
CA GLY A 182 -5.01 13.66 -17.24
C GLY A 182 -5.24 13.81 -15.73
N LEU A 183 -6.40 14.30 -15.31
CA LEU A 183 -6.77 14.44 -13.89
C LEU A 183 -7.66 13.27 -13.46
N SER A 184 -7.31 12.62 -12.33
CA SER A 184 -8.13 11.58 -11.71
C SER A 184 -8.07 11.66 -10.19
N LEU A 185 -9.14 11.20 -9.54
CA LEU A 185 -9.27 11.12 -8.07
C LEU A 185 -9.42 9.65 -7.68
N ARG A 186 -8.71 9.23 -6.64
CA ARG A 186 -8.86 7.91 -5.99
C ARG A 186 -9.23 8.12 -4.54
N LEU A 187 -10.23 7.41 -4.07
CA LEU A 187 -10.71 7.44 -2.68
C LEU A 187 -10.75 6.02 -2.13
N ALA A 188 -10.54 5.89 -0.83
CA ALA A 188 -10.72 4.63 -0.11
C ALA A 188 -11.17 4.86 1.32
N HIS A 189 -11.98 3.92 1.82
CA HIS A 189 -12.40 3.82 3.20
C HIS A 189 -12.11 2.41 3.74
N GLY A 190 -11.33 2.29 4.81
CA GLY A 190 -11.12 1.06 5.57
C GLY A 190 -12.11 1.00 6.74
N PHE A 191 -13.00 0.00 6.73
CA PHE A 191 -14.08 -0.13 7.71
C PHE A 191 -13.55 -0.48 9.11
N ASN A 192 -14.24 -0.03 10.14
CA ASN A 192 -13.92 -0.24 11.54
C ASN A 192 -14.52 -1.57 12.06
N GLU A 193 -14.06 -2.68 11.55
CA GLU A 193 -14.51 -4.02 11.98
C GLU A 193 -13.88 -4.45 13.30
N GLU A 194 -12.67 -3.99 13.57
CA GLU A 194 -11.90 -4.30 14.76
C GLU A 194 -12.54 -3.64 16.01
N ARG A 195 -12.46 -4.34 17.14
CA ARG A 195 -13.02 -3.92 18.44
C ARG A 195 -12.00 -4.08 19.55
N PRO A 196 -10.98 -3.18 19.62
CA PRO A 196 -10.01 -3.20 20.70
C PRO A 196 -10.67 -3.06 22.09
N PRO A 197 -10.11 -3.70 23.14
CA PRO A 197 -10.68 -3.67 24.49
C PRO A 197 -10.77 -2.27 25.10
N ASP A 198 -9.96 -1.31 24.61
CA ASP A 198 -9.95 0.08 25.09
C ASP A 198 -11.09 0.93 24.50
N GLY A 199 -11.99 0.34 23.73
CA GLY A 199 -13.14 1.02 23.14
C GLY A 199 -12.84 1.79 21.85
N ALA A 200 -11.61 1.72 21.32
CA ALA A 200 -11.25 2.29 20.03
C ALA A 200 -12.13 1.75 18.89
N ARG A 201 -12.37 2.58 17.89
CA ARG A 201 -13.07 2.23 16.66
C ARG A 201 -12.21 2.62 15.46
N PRO A 202 -11.15 1.86 15.23
CA PRO A 202 -10.15 2.22 14.23
C PRO A 202 -10.74 2.16 12.83
N ALA A 203 -10.44 3.19 12.02
CA ALA A 203 -10.87 3.28 10.62
C ALA A 203 -9.87 4.13 9.83
N LEU A 204 -9.83 3.92 8.51
CA LEU A 204 -8.95 4.62 7.59
C LEU A 204 -9.77 5.36 6.53
N ASP A 205 -9.37 6.59 6.22
CA ASP A 205 -9.82 7.34 5.04
C ASP A 205 -8.59 7.76 4.22
N SER A 206 -8.56 7.43 2.94
CA SER A 206 -7.45 7.75 2.04
C SER A 206 -7.95 8.38 0.76
N GLY A 207 -7.24 9.40 0.27
CA GLY A 207 -7.54 10.04 -1.00
C GLY A 207 -6.28 10.45 -1.73
N ALA A 208 -6.32 10.42 -3.07
CA ALA A 208 -5.25 10.94 -3.90
C ALA A 208 -5.79 11.59 -5.17
N LEU A 209 -5.36 12.82 -5.43
CA LEU A 209 -5.53 13.52 -6.69
C LEU A 209 -4.28 13.28 -7.53
N LEU A 210 -4.46 12.79 -8.76
CA LEU A 210 -3.39 12.51 -9.69
C LEU A 210 -3.57 13.34 -10.95
N PHE A 211 -2.46 13.86 -11.46
CA PHE A 211 -2.39 14.52 -12.76
C PHE A 211 -1.27 13.88 -13.57
N GLU A 212 -1.61 13.35 -14.75
CA GLU A 212 -0.63 12.76 -15.68
C GLU A 212 -0.94 13.23 -17.10
N ARG A 213 -0.02 14.02 -17.67
CA ARG A 213 -0.17 14.50 -19.03
C ARG A 213 1.20 14.65 -19.71
N GLY A 214 1.39 13.89 -20.78
CA GLY A 214 2.66 13.87 -21.50
C GLY A 214 3.83 13.46 -20.59
N PRO A 215 4.89 14.26 -20.47
CA PRO A 215 6.04 13.93 -19.62
C PRO A 215 5.83 14.25 -18.14
N LEU A 216 4.76 14.97 -17.79
CA LEU A 216 4.50 15.48 -16.44
C LEU A 216 3.57 14.54 -15.67
N PHE A 217 3.98 14.20 -14.45
CA PHE A 217 3.15 13.57 -13.43
C PHE A 217 3.20 14.42 -12.15
N ALA A 218 2.05 14.63 -11.53
CA ALA A 218 1.92 15.22 -10.19
C ALA A 218 0.88 14.47 -9.38
N SER A 219 1.06 14.39 -8.06
CA SER A 219 0.04 13.82 -7.18
C SER A 219 0.02 14.51 -5.82
N LEU A 220 -1.17 14.56 -5.23
CA LEU A 220 -1.42 14.95 -3.84
C LEU A 220 -2.18 13.83 -3.16
N GLY A 221 -1.57 13.16 -2.19
CA GLY A 221 -2.17 12.13 -1.36
C GLY A 221 -2.45 12.64 0.06
N HIS A 222 -3.60 12.29 0.61
CA HIS A 222 -3.93 12.51 2.02
C HIS A 222 -4.57 11.25 2.60
N GLU A 223 -4.10 10.85 3.79
CA GLU A 223 -4.63 9.68 4.49
C GLU A 223 -4.81 10.01 5.96
N ARG A 224 -5.87 9.49 6.57
CA ARG A 224 -6.24 9.69 7.96
C ARG A 224 -6.52 8.35 8.60
N HIS A 225 -5.84 8.06 9.70
CA HIS A 225 -6.06 6.90 10.56
C HIS A 225 -6.77 7.36 11.84
N ARG A 226 -8.02 6.94 12.04
CA ARG A 226 -8.77 7.21 13.26
C ARG A 226 -8.55 6.11 14.26
N ASP A 227 -8.33 6.46 15.52
CA ASP A 227 -8.18 5.56 16.66
C ASP A 227 -7.04 4.53 16.56
N TYR A 228 -6.07 4.72 15.63
CA TYR A 228 -4.94 3.80 15.48
C TYR A 228 -3.99 3.83 16.67
N GLN A 229 -3.89 4.97 17.37
CA GLN A 229 -3.08 5.15 18.57
C GLN A 229 -3.94 5.18 19.85
N GLY A 230 -5.21 4.76 19.75
CA GLY A 230 -6.18 4.71 20.83
C GLY A 230 -7.38 5.64 20.62
N PRO A 231 -8.42 5.53 21.48
CA PRO A 231 -9.69 6.22 21.32
C PRO A 231 -9.54 7.74 21.18
N GLY A 232 -10.27 8.34 20.21
CA GLY A 232 -10.31 9.78 19.98
C GLY A 232 -9.06 10.37 19.31
N ARG A 233 -8.10 9.55 18.89
CA ARG A 233 -6.86 9.98 18.26
C ARG A 233 -6.91 9.86 16.76
N THR A 234 -6.21 10.74 16.05
CA THR A 234 -6.21 10.76 14.60
C THR A 234 -4.84 11.07 14.06
N ASP A 235 -4.25 10.08 13.38
CA ASP A 235 -3.01 10.29 12.63
C ASP A 235 -3.33 10.78 11.23
N ARG A 236 -2.44 11.58 10.64
CA ARG A 236 -2.58 12.12 9.28
C ARG A 236 -1.28 12.02 8.51
N GLY A 237 -1.39 11.62 7.26
CA GLY A 237 -0.31 11.67 6.28
C GLY A 237 -0.69 12.58 5.11
N THR A 238 0.20 13.46 4.70
CA THR A 238 0.05 14.25 3.48
C THR A 238 1.31 14.12 2.65
N ARG A 239 1.15 13.82 1.37
CA ARG A 239 2.25 13.58 0.43
C ARG A 239 1.99 14.31 -0.87
N LEU A 240 2.97 15.08 -1.32
CA LEU A 240 2.98 15.75 -2.61
C LEU A 240 4.11 15.18 -3.46
N ALA A 241 3.85 14.88 -4.73
CA ALA A 241 4.86 14.40 -5.64
C ALA A 241 4.80 15.10 -6.98
N LEU A 242 5.96 15.25 -7.60
CA LEU A 242 6.15 15.74 -8.95
C LEU A 242 7.17 14.84 -9.66
N ALA A 243 6.87 14.42 -10.89
CA ALA A 243 7.83 13.73 -11.73
C ALA A 243 7.78 14.27 -13.16
N TYR A 244 8.94 14.27 -13.80
CA TYR A 244 9.07 14.70 -15.18
C TYR A 244 9.96 13.74 -15.96
N ARG A 245 9.53 13.38 -17.18
CA ARG A 245 10.28 12.55 -18.10
C ARG A 245 10.97 13.43 -19.15
N LEU A 246 12.28 13.54 -19.05
CA LEU A 246 13.12 14.24 -20.00
C LEU A 246 13.80 13.21 -20.91
N LYS A 247 13.20 12.92 -22.07
CA LYS A 247 13.63 11.84 -22.99
C LYS A 247 13.75 10.50 -22.23
N ASP A 248 14.98 10.01 -22.10
CA ASP A 248 15.32 8.72 -21.46
C ASP A 248 15.52 8.83 -19.95
N THR A 249 15.41 10.04 -19.38
CA THR A 249 15.55 10.28 -17.95
C THR A 249 14.22 10.62 -17.32
N ARG A 250 13.83 9.90 -16.26
CA ARG A 250 12.73 10.27 -15.36
C ARG A 250 13.31 10.80 -14.06
N LEU A 251 12.90 11.98 -13.68
CA LEU A 251 13.21 12.59 -12.37
C LEU A 251 11.92 12.65 -11.54
N ALA A 252 12.02 12.42 -10.23
CA ALA A 252 10.91 12.60 -9.33
C ALA A 252 11.34 13.21 -8.00
N VAL A 253 10.44 13.98 -7.39
CA VAL A 253 10.57 14.54 -6.05
C VAL A 253 9.27 14.29 -5.29
N ILE A 254 9.37 13.89 -4.01
CA ILE A 254 8.24 13.65 -3.12
C ILE A 254 8.54 14.36 -1.81
N GLY A 255 7.55 15.12 -1.30
CA GLY A 255 7.53 15.66 0.06
C GLY A 255 6.43 15.00 0.87
N GLU A 256 6.70 14.67 2.12
CA GLU A 256 5.76 14.00 3.03
C GLU A 256 5.77 14.66 4.40
N ARG A 257 4.57 14.76 4.98
CA ARG A 257 4.35 15.07 6.40
C ARG A 257 3.49 14.01 7.03
N LEU A 258 3.94 13.46 8.14
CA LEU A 258 3.20 12.55 9.00
C LEU A 258 2.98 13.22 10.35
N ASP A 259 1.72 13.28 10.79
CA ASP A 259 1.29 13.78 12.08
C ASP A 259 0.61 12.64 12.85
N TYR A 260 1.15 12.28 14.00
CA TYR A 260 0.64 11.25 14.90
C TYR A 260 0.13 11.85 16.21
N GLN A 261 -0.99 11.31 16.69
CA GLN A 261 -1.53 11.61 18.01
C GLN A 261 -1.37 10.37 18.91
N ALA A 262 -0.17 10.15 19.45
CA ALA A 262 0.09 9.04 20.35
C ALA A 262 -0.59 9.22 21.71
N ARG A 263 -0.70 8.15 22.49
CA ARG A 263 -1.16 8.22 23.90
C ARG A 263 -0.20 9.07 24.77
N SER A 264 1.07 9.09 24.41
CA SER A 264 2.15 9.76 25.13
C SER A 264 2.47 11.16 24.60
N GLY A 265 1.65 11.73 23.73
CA GLY A 265 1.88 13.05 23.12
C GLY A 265 1.74 13.06 21.61
N SER A 266 2.16 14.13 20.98
CA SER A 266 2.16 14.32 19.53
C SER A 266 3.53 14.02 18.92
N LEU A 267 3.52 13.55 17.65
CA LEU A 267 4.73 13.36 16.88
C LEU A 267 4.47 13.79 15.44
N ARG A 268 5.26 14.74 14.94
CA ARG A 268 5.28 15.11 13.52
C ARG A 268 6.62 14.76 12.93
N ARG A 269 6.60 14.15 11.74
CA ARG A 269 7.81 13.90 10.94
C ARG A 269 7.62 14.40 9.53
N ASP A 270 8.53 15.27 9.08
CA ASP A 270 8.66 15.67 7.68
C ASP A 270 9.73 14.80 7.00
N ALA A 271 9.50 14.43 5.75
CA ALA A 271 10.44 13.66 4.95
C ALA A 271 10.37 14.10 3.48
N TRP A 272 11.45 13.82 2.73
CA TRP A 272 11.47 14.01 1.29
C TRP A 272 12.22 12.86 0.60
N TYR A 273 11.89 12.66 -0.66
CA TYR A 273 12.54 11.69 -1.54
C TYR A 273 12.81 12.30 -2.92
N VAL A 274 13.98 12.02 -3.47
CA VAL A 274 14.35 12.35 -4.84
C VAL A 274 14.82 11.10 -5.53
N SER A 275 14.37 10.88 -6.77
CA SER A 275 14.82 9.76 -7.59
C SER A 275 15.10 10.16 -9.02
N ALA A 276 15.98 9.39 -9.65
CA ALA A 276 16.29 9.47 -11.06
C ALA A 276 16.39 8.06 -11.66
N THR A 277 15.87 7.90 -12.87
CA THR A 277 16.10 6.71 -13.70
C THR A 277 16.52 7.17 -15.08
N HIS A 278 17.68 6.72 -15.55
CA HIS A 278 18.17 6.98 -16.89
C HIS A 278 18.25 5.69 -17.69
N GLN A 279 17.49 5.62 -18.80
CA GLN A 279 17.41 4.45 -19.67
C GLN A 279 18.45 4.56 -20.78
N MET A 280 19.22 3.51 -21.03
CA MET A 280 20.27 3.43 -22.05
C MET A 280 20.08 2.12 -22.85
N GLY A 281 19.10 2.10 -23.74
CA GLY A 281 18.71 0.88 -24.45
C GLY A 281 18.21 -0.21 -23.51
N ALA A 282 18.88 -1.35 -23.43
CA ALA A 282 18.54 -2.44 -22.50
C ALA A 282 19.00 -2.19 -21.05
N HIS A 283 19.73 -1.13 -20.79
CA HIS A 283 20.34 -0.80 -19.50
C HIS A 283 19.61 0.35 -18.84
N ALA A 284 19.57 0.38 -17.50
CA ALA A 284 19.04 1.51 -16.74
C ALA A 284 19.88 1.78 -15.50
N LEU A 285 20.26 3.04 -15.31
CA LEU A 285 20.86 3.54 -14.08
C LEU A 285 19.73 4.12 -13.20
N ARG A 286 19.73 3.78 -11.90
CA ARG A 286 18.72 4.22 -10.94
C ARG A 286 19.37 4.85 -9.72
N LEU A 287 18.80 5.95 -9.25
CA LEU A 287 19.24 6.67 -8.06
C LEU A 287 18.00 6.98 -7.20
N GLY A 288 18.17 6.94 -5.89
CA GLY A 288 17.14 7.33 -4.93
C GLY A 288 17.78 7.82 -3.64
N VAL A 289 17.27 8.93 -3.09
CA VAL A 289 17.68 9.48 -1.81
C VAL A 289 16.45 9.93 -1.06
N ALA A 290 16.23 9.37 0.14
CA ALA A 290 15.18 9.75 1.07
C ALA A 290 15.79 10.29 2.36
N LYS A 291 15.24 11.37 2.91
CA LYS A 291 15.64 11.93 4.22
C LYS A 291 14.41 12.11 5.08
N ALA A 292 14.41 11.49 6.27
CA ALA A 292 13.53 11.87 7.36
C ALA A 292 14.19 12.98 8.17
N GLN A 293 13.45 14.05 8.44
CA GLN A 293 13.88 15.10 9.36
C GLN A 293 13.68 14.63 10.80
N ASP A 294 14.27 15.34 11.76
CA ASP A 294 14.00 15.13 13.19
C ASP A 294 12.51 15.23 13.48
N GLY A 295 12.00 14.31 14.27
CA GLY A 295 10.61 14.34 14.70
C GLY A 295 10.36 15.46 15.69
N LYS A 296 9.25 16.17 15.51
CA LYS A 296 8.81 17.29 16.37
C LYS A 296 7.63 16.84 17.21
N GLY A 297 7.55 17.35 18.44
CA GLY A 297 6.46 17.06 19.37
C GLY A 297 6.98 16.55 20.70
N ASP A 298 6.07 16.02 21.50
CA ASP A 298 6.27 15.62 22.89
C ASP A 298 6.01 14.13 23.16
N ALA A 299 5.82 13.33 22.11
CA ALA A 299 5.68 11.88 22.25
C ALA A 299 6.94 11.26 22.86
N VAL A 300 6.77 10.51 23.96
CA VAL A 300 7.87 9.83 24.65
C VAL A 300 8.15 8.43 24.10
N SER A 301 7.26 7.91 23.27
CA SER A 301 7.40 6.59 22.62
C SER A 301 7.54 6.75 21.12
N ASN A 302 8.35 5.90 20.50
CA ASN A 302 8.46 5.83 19.05
C ASN A 302 7.16 5.33 18.44
N ILE A 303 6.85 5.80 17.23
CA ILE A 303 5.76 5.30 16.41
C ILE A 303 6.38 4.76 15.10
N GLY A 304 6.45 3.44 14.97
CA GLY A 304 7.25 2.82 13.91
C GLY A 304 8.72 3.23 14.02
N PHE A 305 9.29 3.73 12.94
CA PHE A 305 10.67 4.26 12.91
C PHE A 305 10.79 5.72 13.37
N ALA A 306 9.68 6.43 13.58
CA ALA A 306 9.69 7.84 13.92
C ALA A 306 9.79 8.02 15.45
N ALA A 307 10.64 8.96 15.89
CA ALA A 307 10.80 9.40 17.28
C ALA A 307 10.77 10.92 17.35
N ALA A 308 10.38 11.48 18.50
CA ALA A 308 10.39 12.91 18.73
C ALA A 308 11.73 13.39 19.32
N GLY A 309 12.14 14.61 18.94
CA GLY A 309 13.31 15.32 19.46
C GLY A 309 14.48 15.36 18.47
N PRO A 310 15.59 15.98 18.89
CA PRO A 310 16.79 16.12 18.06
C PRO A 310 17.46 14.77 17.78
N ASP A 311 18.23 14.70 16.71
CA ASP A 311 19.00 13.53 16.27
C ASP A 311 18.14 12.28 16.01
N THR A 312 16.87 12.46 15.63
CA THR A 312 15.92 11.37 15.27
C THR A 312 15.72 11.23 13.78
N GLY A 313 16.46 11.99 12.97
CA GLY A 313 16.45 11.93 11.51
C GLY A 313 17.24 10.76 10.95
N ALA A 314 16.99 10.43 9.67
CA ALA A 314 17.73 9.38 8.96
C ALA A 314 17.82 9.68 7.46
N LEU A 315 18.92 9.25 6.84
CA LEU A 315 19.15 9.35 5.39
C LEU A 315 19.24 7.95 4.79
N HIS A 316 18.45 7.68 3.75
CA HIS A 316 18.51 6.45 2.96
C HIS A 316 18.90 6.80 1.52
N ALA A 317 20.03 6.27 1.05
CA ALA A 317 20.54 6.50 -0.30
C ALA A 317 20.77 5.18 -1.02
N THR A 318 20.39 5.11 -2.30
CA THR A 318 20.50 3.91 -3.12
C THR A 318 20.95 4.26 -4.53
N ILE A 319 21.86 3.47 -5.07
CA ILE A 319 22.22 3.40 -6.49
C ILE A 319 21.94 2.00 -7.01
N GLY A 320 21.45 1.89 -8.23
CA GLY A 320 21.15 0.60 -8.85
C GLY A 320 21.33 0.62 -10.36
N TYR A 321 21.48 -0.59 -10.89
CA TYR A 321 21.66 -0.82 -12.31
C TYR A 321 20.87 -2.03 -12.75
N ASP A 322 20.11 -1.89 -13.84
CA ASP A 322 19.32 -2.96 -14.44
C ASP A 322 19.77 -3.27 -15.85
N VAL A 323 19.68 -4.54 -16.22
CA VAL A 323 19.85 -5.03 -17.59
C VAL A 323 18.62 -5.81 -17.99
N ALA A 324 17.88 -5.33 -18.97
CA ALA A 324 16.75 -6.05 -19.57
C ALA A 324 17.29 -7.14 -20.50
N LEU A 325 17.05 -8.42 -20.14
CA LEU A 325 17.36 -9.57 -20.99
C LEU A 325 16.24 -9.84 -22.00
N SER A 326 15.02 -9.46 -21.64
CA SER A 326 13.84 -9.52 -22.50
C SER A 326 12.78 -8.53 -22.01
N LYS A 327 11.61 -8.48 -22.68
CA LYS A 327 10.45 -7.67 -22.20
C LYS A 327 9.93 -8.12 -20.81
N ARG A 328 10.25 -9.34 -20.37
CA ARG A 328 9.74 -9.94 -19.13
C ARG A 328 10.80 -10.25 -18.10
N THR A 329 12.08 -10.24 -18.50
CA THR A 329 13.20 -10.66 -17.63
C THR A 329 14.24 -9.56 -17.54
N SER A 330 14.65 -9.20 -16.33
CA SER A 330 15.77 -8.30 -16.08
C SER A 330 16.65 -8.82 -14.96
N LEU A 331 17.96 -8.57 -15.10
CA LEU A 331 18.90 -8.61 -13.99
C LEU A 331 18.99 -7.23 -13.37
N PHE A 332 19.22 -7.18 -12.07
CA PHE A 332 19.45 -5.94 -11.37
C PHE A 332 20.53 -6.07 -10.31
N ALA A 333 21.21 -4.98 -10.04
CA ALA A 333 22.07 -4.82 -8.89
C ALA A 333 21.74 -3.50 -8.20
N PHE A 334 21.92 -3.45 -6.87
CA PHE A 334 21.86 -2.20 -6.13
C PHE A 334 22.86 -2.18 -4.97
N HIS A 335 23.25 -0.98 -4.58
CA HIS A 335 23.90 -0.70 -3.31
C HIS A 335 23.08 0.35 -2.56
N THR A 336 22.78 0.07 -1.30
CA THR A 336 21.91 0.90 -0.46
C THR A 336 22.56 1.18 0.89
N ARG A 337 22.27 2.35 1.49
CA ARG A 337 22.75 2.73 2.81
C ARG A 337 21.67 3.51 3.56
N ILE A 338 21.47 3.16 4.85
CA ILE A 338 20.74 3.98 5.80
C ILE A 338 21.74 4.52 6.83
N HIS A 339 21.75 5.82 7.02
CA HIS A 339 22.47 6.51 8.08
C HIS A 339 21.45 7.06 9.08
N ASN A 340 21.40 6.46 10.26
CA ASN A 340 20.61 6.95 11.36
C ASN A 340 21.40 8.01 12.14
N ASP A 341 20.74 9.13 12.48
CA ASP A 341 21.23 10.08 13.47
C ASP A 341 21.24 9.40 14.86
N ALA A 342 21.85 9.98 15.89
CA ALA A 342 22.19 9.28 17.13
C ALA A 342 21.00 8.63 17.85
N ARG A 343 19.79 9.17 17.69
CA ARG A 343 18.55 8.69 18.31
C ARG A 343 17.55 8.10 17.31
N ALA A 344 17.90 8.04 16.04
CA ALA A 344 17.10 7.41 15.00
C ALA A 344 17.33 5.89 14.97
N GLY A 345 16.27 5.12 14.72
CA GLY A 345 16.30 3.66 14.63
C GLY A 345 15.61 3.14 13.38
N VAL A 346 15.90 3.70 12.20
CA VAL A 346 15.32 3.26 10.93
C VAL A 346 16.01 1.98 10.46
N ASP A 347 15.23 0.96 10.12
CA ASP A 347 15.69 -0.26 9.45
C ASP A 347 15.09 -0.34 8.02
N PHE A 348 15.52 -1.30 7.22
CA PHE A 348 14.90 -1.58 5.93
C PHE A 348 13.46 -2.07 6.13
N ALA A 349 12.50 -1.40 5.51
CA ALA A 349 11.09 -1.73 5.63
C ALA A 349 10.69 -3.06 4.96
N ILE A 350 11.52 -3.53 4.03
CA ILE A 350 11.44 -4.87 3.43
C ILE A 350 12.74 -5.58 3.74
N ASN A 351 12.64 -6.82 4.21
CA ASN A 351 13.82 -7.62 4.57
C ASN A 351 14.76 -6.90 5.56
N GLY A 352 14.18 -6.34 6.64
CA GLY A 352 14.94 -5.65 7.69
C GLY A 352 16.05 -6.50 8.28
N LEU A 353 17.01 -5.85 8.94
CA LEU A 353 18.15 -6.52 9.60
C LEU A 353 17.84 -6.86 11.06
N ASN A 354 16.77 -6.30 11.64
CA ASN A 354 16.32 -6.56 13.00
C ASN A 354 14.87 -7.08 13.06
N PRO A 355 14.52 -8.20 12.39
CA PRO A 355 13.16 -8.68 12.39
C PRO A 355 12.71 -9.00 13.83
N GLY A 356 11.61 -8.36 14.28
CA GLY A 356 11.05 -8.58 15.62
C GLY A 356 11.79 -7.93 16.79
N LEU A 357 12.84 -7.15 16.53
CA LEU A 357 13.57 -6.39 17.55
C LEU A 357 13.27 -4.88 17.42
N ALA A 358 13.39 -4.14 18.52
CA ALA A 358 13.37 -2.68 18.48
C ALA A 358 14.50 -2.17 17.56
N PRO A 359 14.25 -1.14 16.74
CA PRO A 359 15.30 -0.54 15.93
C PRO A 359 16.44 -0.05 16.80
N GLU A 360 17.68 -0.39 16.43
CA GLU A 360 18.87 0.06 17.13
C GLU A 360 19.20 1.50 16.75
N THR A 361 19.23 2.39 17.73
CA THR A 361 19.49 3.82 17.51
C THR A 361 20.93 4.10 17.10
N GLY A 362 21.12 5.06 16.19
CA GLY A 362 22.44 5.48 15.71
C GLY A 362 23.13 4.48 14.78
N ALA A 363 22.52 3.33 14.50
CA ALA A 363 23.11 2.29 13.64
C ALA A 363 23.21 2.77 12.19
N LYS A 364 24.27 2.37 11.51
CA LYS A 364 24.48 2.56 10.06
C LYS A 364 24.26 1.24 9.35
N LEU A 365 23.34 1.22 8.38
CA LEU A 365 23.03 0.01 7.62
C LEU A 365 23.51 0.19 6.19
N ARG A 366 24.00 -0.90 5.59
CA ARG A 366 24.37 -0.94 4.18
C ARG A 366 24.13 -2.32 3.59
N GLY A 367 23.90 -2.35 2.29
CA GLY A 367 23.72 -3.60 1.60
C GLY A 367 23.98 -3.51 0.11
N THR A 368 24.37 -4.65 -0.45
CA THR A 368 24.52 -4.83 -1.90
C THR A 368 23.74 -6.06 -2.30
N ALA A 369 23.01 -5.97 -3.39
CA ALA A 369 22.25 -7.08 -3.93
C ALA A 369 22.50 -7.25 -5.42
N LEU A 370 22.41 -8.51 -5.86
CA LEU A 370 22.31 -8.92 -7.26
C LEU A 370 21.11 -9.84 -7.40
N GLY A 371 20.23 -9.55 -8.35
CA GLY A 371 18.99 -10.30 -8.45
C GLY A 371 18.44 -10.41 -9.87
N VAL A 372 17.36 -11.18 -9.96
CA VAL A 372 16.59 -11.40 -11.18
C VAL A 372 15.13 -11.08 -10.93
N ARG A 373 14.51 -10.42 -11.91
CA ARG A 373 13.07 -10.20 -11.97
C ARG A 373 12.53 -10.81 -13.25
N HIS A 374 11.48 -11.62 -13.11
CA HIS A 374 10.77 -12.21 -14.24
C HIS A 374 9.26 -12.03 -14.05
N ALA A 375 8.55 -11.62 -15.11
CA ALA A 375 7.10 -11.48 -15.11
C ALA A 375 6.48 -12.28 -16.28
N PHE A 376 5.34 -12.89 -16.08
CA PHE A 376 4.59 -13.61 -17.12
C PHE A 376 3.09 -13.43 -16.94
#